data_82277b1975e4318f94c9c87bed806df3
#
_entry.id   82277b1975e4318f94c9c87bed806df3
#
_cell.length_a   1.000
_cell.length_b   1.000
_cell.length_c   1.000
_cell.angle_alpha   90.00
_cell.angle_beta   90.00
_cell.angle_gamma   90.00
#
_symmetry.space_group_name_H-M   'P 1'
#
loop_
_entity.id
_entity.type
_entity.pdbx_description
1 polymer ?
#
loop_
_entity_poly.entity_id
_entity_poly.type
_entity_poly.pdbx_seq_one_letter_code
_entity_poly.pdbx_strand_id
1 'polypeptide(L)'
;NNFLKNGSLRKGIKSKKNGFTYEHPIPSNIISSEILKFRENNHMITRILNWSDLIVVLTSEENSSLTNRGFERKMPDNWQFFKSNPFARYESAGLLKKPLLAIDVYGQVTR
;
A
#
# COMPACT_ATOMS: atom_id res chain seq x y z
N ASN A 1 -0.80 10.90 -14.02
CA ASN A 1 -0.46 9.69 -14.69
C ASN A 1 -1.70 8.81 -14.83
N ASN A 2 -2.21 8.70 -16.04
CA ASN A 2 -3.43 7.95 -16.32
C ASN A 2 -3.35 6.51 -15.91
N PHE A 3 -2.19 6.00 -16.02
CA PHE A 3 -1.85 4.65 -15.67
C PHE A 3 -2.30 4.31 -14.27
N LEU A 4 -1.99 5.16 -13.30
CA LEU A 4 -2.30 4.84 -11.92
C LEU A 4 -3.70 5.29 -11.50
N LYS A 5 -4.34 6.14 -12.28
CA LYS A 5 -5.73 6.48 -12.01
C LYS A 5 -6.66 5.35 -12.41
N ASN A 6 -6.19 4.49 -13.26
CA ASN A 6 -7.01 3.42 -13.80
C ASN A 6 -6.72 2.14 -13.03
N GLY A 7 -7.71 1.68 -12.26
CA GLY A 7 -7.55 0.48 -11.45
C GLY A 7 -7.23 -0.76 -12.27
N SER A 8 -7.69 -0.83 -13.50
CA SER A 8 -7.38 -2.01 -14.31
C SER A 8 -5.92 -2.03 -14.68
N LEU A 9 -5.29 -0.88 -14.76
CA LEU A 9 -3.87 -0.84 -15.05
C LEU A 9 -3.05 -1.33 -13.86
N ARG A 10 -3.50 -1.02 -12.65
CA ARG A 10 -2.85 -1.59 -11.47
C ARG A 10 -2.87 -3.11 -11.54
N LYS A 11 -3.98 -3.68 -11.96
CA LYS A 11 -4.06 -5.12 -12.11
C LYS A 11 -3.08 -5.61 -13.17
N GLY A 12 -2.96 -4.88 -14.26
CA GLY A 12 -2.04 -5.26 -15.32
C GLY A 12 -0.60 -5.23 -14.87
N ILE A 13 -0.27 -4.28 -14.00
CA ILE A 13 1.09 -4.12 -13.55
C ILE A 13 1.49 -5.18 -12.55
N LYS A 14 0.54 -5.81 -11.93
CA LYS A 14 0.85 -6.96 -11.11
C LYS A 14 1.46 -8.06 -11.93
N SER A 15 1.39 -7.95 -13.24
CA SER A 15 2.00 -8.95 -14.08
C SER A 15 3.48 -8.97 -13.78
N LYS A 16 4.05 -10.14 -13.81
CA LYS A 16 5.45 -10.34 -13.50
C LYS A 16 6.36 -10.10 -14.69
N LYS A 17 5.79 -9.58 -15.74
CA LYS A 17 6.56 -9.32 -16.96
C LYS A 17 7.79 -8.52 -16.71
N ASN A 18 7.67 -7.49 -15.86
CA ASN A 18 8.76 -6.55 -15.64
C ASN A 18 9.50 -6.83 -14.34
N GLY A 19 9.16 -7.88 -13.64
CA GLY A 19 9.78 -8.17 -12.36
C GLY A 19 9.35 -7.22 -11.26
N PHE A 20 8.25 -6.50 -11.44
CA PHE A 20 7.76 -5.53 -10.47
C PHE A 20 6.33 -5.85 -10.08
N THR A 21 5.98 -5.45 -8.86
CA THR A 21 4.63 -5.58 -8.34
C THR A 21 4.22 -4.22 -7.79
N TYR A 22 3.01 -3.81 -8.10
CA TYR A 22 2.42 -2.61 -7.52
C TYR A 22 1.61 -3.06 -6.32
N GLU A 23 1.84 -2.41 -5.18
CA GLU A 23 1.24 -2.83 -3.94
C GLU A 23 0.81 -1.65 -3.10
N HIS A 24 -0.25 -1.83 -2.32
CA HIS A 24 -0.67 -0.83 -1.35
C HIS A 24 0.15 -1.00 -0.06
N PRO A 25 0.74 0.09 0.45
CA PRO A 25 1.49 0.01 1.72
C PRO A 25 0.62 -0.50 2.87
N ILE A 26 -0.65 -0.09 2.89
CA ILE A 26 -1.60 -0.59 3.87
C ILE A 26 -2.49 -1.59 3.13
N PRO A 27 -2.52 -2.85 3.56
CA PRO A 27 -3.32 -3.87 2.88
C PRO A 27 -4.79 -3.47 2.78
N SER A 28 -5.42 -3.83 1.68
CA SER A 28 -6.80 -3.41 1.42
C SER A 28 -7.77 -3.91 2.49
N ASN A 29 -7.52 -5.06 3.08
CA ASN A 29 -8.38 -5.56 4.15
C ASN A 29 -8.32 -4.67 5.40
N ILE A 30 -7.17 -4.07 5.67
CA ILE A 30 -7.03 -3.13 6.79
C ILE A 30 -7.80 -1.84 6.49
N ILE A 31 -7.68 -1.35 5.26
CA ILE A 31 -8.40 -0.15 4.84
C ILE A 31 -9.91 -0.39 4.90
N SER A 32 -10.36 -1.52 4.40
CA SER A 32 -11.79 -1.86 4.41
C SER A 32 -12.33 -1.94 5.83
N SER A 33 -11.56 -2.51 6.74
CA SER A 33 -11.97 -2.60 8.13
C SER A 33 -12.13 -1.23 8.75
N GLU A 34 -11.22 -0.31 8.41
CA GLU A 34 -11.32 1.04 8.94
C GLU A 34 -12.53 1.77 8.38
N ILE A 35 -12.79 1.61 7.09
CA ILE A 35 -13.96 2.20 6.45
C ILE A 35 -15.24 1.72 7.12
N LEU A 36 -15.31 0.43 7.45
CA LEU A 36 -16.50 -0.13 8.09
C LEU A 36 -16.79 0.51 9.44
N LYS A 37 -15.74 0.90 10.17
CA LYS A 37 -15.94 1.57 11.45
C LYS A 37 -16.65 2.90 11.29
N PHE A 38 -16.50 3.54 10.15
CA PHE A 38 -17.03 4.88 9.90
C PHE A 38 -17.99 4.89 8.72
N ARG A 39 -18.67 3.78 8.47
CA ARG A 39 -19.43 3.58 7.23
C ARG A 39 -20.54 4.61 6.99
N GLU A 40 -20.98 5.31 8.02
CA GLU A 40 -22.00 6.34 7.85
C GLU A 40 -21.42 7.75 7.94
N ASN A 41 -20.12 7.86 7.89
CA ASN A 41 -19.45 9.15 8.01
C ASN A 41 -18.61 9.38 6.77
N ASN A 42 -19.20 10.02 5.76
CA ASN A 42 -18.53 10.22 4.48
C ASN A 42 -17.25 11.04 4.61
N HIS A 43 -17.22 11.97 5.54
CA HIS A 43 -16.02 12.77 5.76
C HIS A 43 -14.85 11.90 6.22
N MET A 44 -15.13 11.00 7.16
CA MET A 44 -14.09 10.10 7.65
C MET A 44 -13.65 9.11 6.57
N ILE A 45 -14.60 8.60 5.78
CA ILE A 45 -14.25 7.69 4.69
C ILE A 45 -13.32 8.38 3.70
N THR A 46 -13.61 9.64 3.37
CA THR A 46 -12.73 10.41 2.48
C THR A 46 -11.34 10.57 3.08
N ARG A 47 -11.25 10.86 4.36
CA ARG A 47 -9.96 10.98 5.04
C ARG A 47 -9.18 9.68 5.02
N ILE A 48 -9.87 8.57 5.27
CA ILE A 48 -9.26 7.24 5.26
C ILE A 48 -8.66 6.96 3.89
N LEU A 49 -9.44 7.20 2.84
CA LEU A 49 -8.97 6.92 1.49
C LEU A 49 -7.82 7.83 1.10
N ASN A 50 -7.91 9.11 1.41
CA ASN A 50 -6.85 10.05 1.07
C ASN A 50 -5.53 9.72 1.75
N TRP A 51 -5.59 9.27 2.99
CA TRP A 51 -4.39 8.96 3.75
C TRP A 51 -3.77 7.63 3.34
N SER A 52 -4.59 6.66 2.96
CA SER A 52 -4.14 5.29 2.74
C SER A 52 -3.99 4.90 1.27
N ASP A 53 -4.41 5.74 0.34
CA ASP A 53 -4.43 5.36 -1.07
C ASP A 53 -3.08 5.65 -1.73
N LEU A 54 -2.09 4.87 -1.34
CA LEU A 54 -0.74 4.96 -1.86
C LEU A 54 -0.41 3.67 -2.59
N ILE A 55 0.54 3.75 -3.51
CA ILE A 55 1.01 2.57 -4.24
C ILE A 55 2.53 2.57 -4.18
N VAL A 56 3.08 1.41 -3.88
CA VAL A 56 4.51 1.19 -3.81
C VAL A 56 4.90 0.18 -4.88
N VAL A 57 5.99 0.45 -5.56
CA VAL A 57 6.52 -0.46 -6.56
C VAL A 57 7.61 -1.31 -5.92
N LEU A 58 7.41 -2.61 -5.93
CA LEU A 58 8.36 -3.56 -5.36
C LEU A 58 8.88 -4.49 -6.43
N THR A 59 10.09 -4.96 -6.27
CA THR A 59 10.58 -6.07 -7.08
C THR A 59 9.89 -7.35 -6.61
N SER A 60 9.96 -8.39 -7.44
CA SER A 60 9.39 -9.69 -7.06
C SER A 60 10.03 -10.21 -5.77
N GLU A 61 11.32 -9.97 -5.61
CA GLU A 61 12.04 -10.41 -4.43
C GLU A 61 11.59 -9.68 -3.19
N GLU A 62 11.39 -8.37 -3.31
CA GLU A 62 10.89 -7.58 -2.17
C GLU A 62 9.49 -8.02 -1.79
N ASN A 63 8.65 -8.26 -2.78
CA ASN A 63 7.30 -8.72 -2.52
C ASN A 63 7.29 -10.08 -1.83
N SER A 64 8.14 -10.99 -2.27
CA SER A 64 8.29 -12.29 -1.64
C SER A 64 8.76 -12.16 -0.20
N SER A 65 9.64 -11.21 0.07
CA SER A 65 10.13 -10.97 1.41
C SER A 65 9.00 -10.57 2.36
N LEU A 66 8.08 -9.74 1.90
CA LEU A 66 6.91 -9.38 2.71
C LEU A 66 6.07 -10.61 3.03
N THR A 67 5.79 -11.42 2.02
CA THR A 67 4.98 -12.63 2.18
C THR A 67 5.65 -13.59 3.15
N ASN A 68 6.94 -13.83 2.98
CA ASN A 68 7.68 -14.77 3.81
C ASN A 68 7.76 -14.34 5.26
N ARG A 69 7.68 -13.05 5.51
CA ARG A 69 7.73 -12.53 6.88
C ARG A 69 6.34 -12.34 7.48
N GLY A 70 5.31 -12.76 6.77
CA GLY A 70 3.94 -12.71 7.28
C GLY A 70 3.26 -11.36 7.13
N PHE A 71 3.82 -10.46 6.31
CA PHE A 71 3.27 -9.13 6.16
C PHE A 71 2.47 -8.94 4.88
N GLU A 72 2.02 -10.03 4.30
CA GLU A 72 1.23 -9.92 3.07
C GLU A 72 -0.09 -9.21 3.30
N ARG A 73 -0.74 -9.47 4.43
CA ARG A 73 -2.09 -8.98 4.69
C ARG A 73 -2.27 -8.32 6.05
N LYS A 74 -1.19 -7.99 6.72
CA LYS A 74 -1.29 -7.39 8.05
C LYS A 74 -0.19 -6.38 8.27
N MET A 75 -0.45 -5.44 9.16
CA MET A 75 0.52 -4.47 9.62
C MET A 75 1.28 -5.03 10.82
N PRO A 76 2.44 -4.45 11.14
CA PRO A 76 3.15 -4.84 12.36
C PRO A 76 2.30 -4.62 13.60
N ASP A 77 2.65 -5.32 14.69
CA ASP A 77 1.92 -5.20 15.94
C ASP A 77 1.87 -3.75 16.41
N ASN A 78 0.75 -3.38 17.00
CA ASN A 78 0.53 -2.05 17.58
C ASN A 78 0.45 -0.92 16.54
N TRP A 79 0.36 -1.26 15.27
CA TRP A 79 0.19 -0.26 14.22
C TRP A 79 -1.20 0.38 14.33
N GLN A 80 -1.25 1.71 14.21
CA GLN A 80 -2.52 2.45 14.32
C GLN A 80 -2.78 3.27 13.08
N PHE A 81 -3.99 3.16 12.57
CA PHE A 81 -4.41 3.92 11.41
C PHE A 81 -4.29 5.42 11.70
N PHE A 82 -3.83 6.19 10.74
CA PHE A 82 -3.56 7.63 10.81
C PHE A 82 -2.37 8.02 11.67
N LYS A 83 -1.94 7.20 12.60
CA LYS A 83 -0.90 7.57 13.56
C LYS A 83 0.44 6.94 13.27
N SER A 84 0.43 5.72 12.79
CA SER A 84 1.66 5.00 12.53
C SER A 84 2.09 5.16 11.09
N ASN A 85 3.33 4.81 10.80
CA ASN A 85 3.90 4.92 9.47
C ASN A 85 3.16 3.99 8.49
N PRO A 86 2.62 4.51 7.39
CA PRO A 86 1.96 3.64 6.40
C PRO A 86 2.89 2.61 5.79
N PHE A 87 4.20 2.86 5.81
CA PHE A 87 5.20 1.97 5.21
C PHE A 87 5.83 1.02 6.22
N ALA A 88 5.19 0.85 7.37
CA ALA A 88 5.76 0.06 8.46
C ALA A 88 6.05 -1.39 8.10
N ARG A 89 5.26 -1.99 7.19
CA ARG A 89 5.52 -3.36 6.76
C ARG A 89 6.87 -3.48 6.08
N TYR A 90 7.20 -2.51 5.26
CA TYR A 90 8.47 -2.54 4.53
C TYR A 90 9.64 -2.32 5.48
N GLU A 91 9.45 -1.45 6.44
CA GLU A 91 10.47 -1.23 7.46
C GLU A 91 10.72 -2.50 8.25
N SER A 92 9.66 -3.16 8.69
CA SER A 92 9.77 -4.41 9.45
C SER A 92 10.40 -5.54 8.64
N ALA A 93 10.21 -5.52 7.33
CA ALA A 93 10.81 -6.51 6.45
C ALA A 93 12.23 -6.15 6.02
N GLY A 94 12.75 -5.02 6.50
CA GLY A 94 14.11 -4.59 6.16
C GLY A 94 14.25 -4.00 4.78
N LEU A 95 13.16 -3.60 4.15
CA LEU A 95 13.17 -3.10 2.78
C LEU A 95 13.50 -1.62 2.65
N LEU A 96 13.34 -0.85 3.71
CA LEU A 96 13.60 0.59 3.66
C LEU A 96 15.06 0.95 3.60
N LYS A 97 15.94 -0.03 3.63
CA LYS A 97 17.36 0.22 3.39
C LYS A 97 17.61 0.57 1.95
N LYS A 98 16.67 0.25 1.06
CA LYS A 98 16.76 0.57 -0.36
C LYS A 98 15.72 1.63 -0.68
N PRO A 99 15.96 2.44 -1.70
CA PRO A 99 14.94 3.38 -2.12
C PRO A 99 13.69 2.65 -2.56
N LEU A 100 12.55 3.11 -2.07
CA LEU A 100 11.25 2.64 -2.53
C LEU A 100 10.58 3.77 -3.27
N LEU A 101 9.91 3.45 -4.36
CA LEU A 101 9.06 4.42 -5.04
C LEU A 101 7.65 4.28 -4.52
N ALA A 102 7.15 5.32 -3.88
CA ALA A 102 5.77 5.38 -3.46
C ALA A 102 5.05 6.34 -4.38
N ILE A 103 3.92 5.89 -4.91
CA ILE A 103 3.15 6.63 -5.89
C ILE A 103 1.72 6.73 -5.39
N ASP A 104 1.17 7.93 -5.36
CA ASP A 104 -0.21 8.10 -4.95
C ASP A 104 -1.17 7.72 -6.08
N VAL A 105 -2.46 7.83 -5.81
CA VAL A 105 -3.49 7.43 -6.78
C VAL A 105 -3.40 8.25 -8.07
N TYR A 106 -2.78 9.40 -8.02
CA TYR A 106 -2.63 10.26 -9.19
C TYR A 106 -1.29 10.07 -9.90
N GLY A 107 -0.51 9.13 -9.46
CA GLY A 107 0.75 8.82 -10.13
C GLY A 107 1.93 9.66 -9.68
N GLN A 108 1.81 10.41 -8.61
CA GLN A 108 2.90 11.23 -8.12
C GLN A 108 3.76 10.43 -7.16
N VAL A 109 5.06 10.61 -7.28
CA VAL A 109 5.99 9.97 -6.36
C VAL A 109 5.95 10.71 -5.04
N THR A 110 5.75 9.97 -3.95
CA THR A 110 5.50 10.57 -2.64
C THR A 110 6.57 10.28 -1.59
N ARG A 111 7.65 9.65 -1.95
CA ARG A 111 8.64 9.28 -0.97
C ARG A 111 9.17 10.46 -0.22
#